data_45b077582638c167d5d90f3b8554b8df
#
_entry.id   45b077582638c167d5d90f3b8554b8df
#
_cell.length_a   1.000
_cell.length_b   1.000
_cell.length_c   1.000
_cell.angle_alpha   90.00
_cell.angle_beta   90.00
_cell.angle_gamma   90.00
#
_symmetry.space_group_name_H-M   'P 1'
#
loop_
_entity.id
_entity.type
_entity.pdbx_description
1 polymer ?
#
loop_
_entity_poly.entity_id
_entity_poly.type
_entity_poly.pdbx_seq_one_letter_code
_entity_poly.pdbx_strand_id
1 'polypeptide(L)'
;MATYGHSPKPTYYFQFYLARALDHAGTGNQYRQLFGPCREMVLLGLTTWAEQPEPTRSDSHAWSAHPNYDLLAIVAGIRPRTAGFATVIVAPHLGSLKHLSVAVPNPKGMTEAEYTVEGSRVITLPAGVSGELLWNGKTLSLHERKQGLQLPLQ
;
A
#
# COMPACT_ATOMS: atom_id res chain seq x y z
N MET A 1 29.25 4.82 21.78
CA MET A 1 27.92 4.24 21.45
C MET A 1 26.88 5.29 21.79
N ALA A 2 26.31 5.96 20.81
CA ALA A 2 25.23 6.90 21.06
C ALA A 2 23.95 6.08 21.35
N THR A 3 23.45 6.16 22.56
CA THR A 3 22.13 5.67 22.93
C THR A 3 21.11 6.53 22.20
N TYR A 4 20.54 6.00 21.11
CA TYR A 4 19.35 6.60 20.51
C TYR A 4 18.23 6.50 21.55
N GLY A 5 18.04 7.60 22.29
CA GLY A 5 16.97 7.76 23.24
C GLY A 5 15.63 7.47 22.55
N HIS A 6 14.68 6.98 23.34
CA HIS A 6 13.31 6.68 22.92
C HIS A 6 12.73 7.80 22.06
N SER A 7 12.76 7.62 20.75
CA SER A 7 11.96 8.48 19.87
C SER A 7 10.50 8.26 20.24
N PRO A 8 9.73 9.32 20.50
CA PRO A 8 8.32 9.19 20.83
C PRO A 8 7.62 8.41 19.73
N LYS A 9 6.86 7.39 20.08
CA LYS A 9 6.05 6.64 19.11
C LYS A 9 5.04 7.60 18.50
N PRO A 10 4.90 7.64 17.17
CA PRO A 10 3.92 8.49 16.52
C PRO A 10 2.50 8.01 16.91
N THR A 11 1.57 8.94 17.04
CA THR A 11 0.14 8.61 17.14
C THR A 11 -0.32 7.88 15.89
N TYR A 12 -1.42 7.14 15.97
CA TYR A 12 -1.94 6.42 14.79
C TYR A 12 -2.29 7.39 13.64
N TYR A 13 -2.82 8.56 13.94
CA TYR A 13 -3.00 9.62 12.97
C TYR A 13 -1.68 10.03 12.27
N PHE A 14 -0.62 10.24 13.05
CA PHE A 14 0.66 10.70 12.51
C PHE A 14 1.34 9.62 11.64
N GLN A 15 1.01 8.34 11.84
CA GLN A 15 1.52 7.26 11.00
C GLN A 15 1.14 7.41 9.53
N PHE A 16 0.03 8.09 9.21
CA PHE A 16 -0.30 8.47 7.83
C PHE A 16 0.82 9.27 7.16
N TYR A 17 1.35 10.29 7.85
CA TYR A 17 2.44 11.10 7.30
C TYR A 17 3.74 10.32 7.19
N LEU A 18 4.00 9.43 8.14
CA LEU A 18 5.16 8.55 8.08
C LEU A 18 5.07 7.58 6.89
N ALA A 19 3.89 7.01 6.64
CA ALA A 19 3.63 6.18 5.47
C ALA A 19 3.90 6.93 4.15
N ARG A 20 3.43 8.18 4.06
CA ARG A 20 3.71 9.05 2.89
C ARG A 20 5.21 9.34 2.75
N ALA A 21 5.90 9.61 3.85
CA ALA A 21 7.34 9.85 3.84
C ALA A 21 8.13 8.62 3.35
N LEU A 22 7.77 7.42 3.82
CA LEU A 22 8.40 6.17 3.35
C LEU A 22 8.16 5.95 1.86
N ASP A 23 6.95 6.19 1.37
CA ASP A 23 6.62 6.08 -0.05
C ASP A 23 7.44 7.06 -0.89
N HIS A 24 7.48 8.33 -0.51
CA HIS A 24 8.24 9.37 -1.21
C HIS A 24 9.76 9.15 -1.18
N ALA A 25 10.28 8.56 -0.11
CA ALA A 25 11.69 8.21 0.02
C ALA A 25 12.09 6.94 -0.75
N GLY A 26 11.15 6.27 -1.44
CA GLY A 26 11.39 5.00 -2.11
C GLY A 26 11.61 3.81 -1.15
N THR A 27 11.29 3.99 0.12
CA THR A 27 11.45 2.96 1.17
C THR A 27 10.10 2.33 1.59
N GLY A 28 9.11 2.38 0.72
CA GLY A 28 7.75 1.84 0.96
C GLY A 28 7.72 0.38 1.40
N ASN A 29 8.74 -0.43 1.07
CA ASN A 29 8.89 -1.80 1.56
C ASN A 29 8.95 -1.88 3.10
N GLN A 30 9.29 -0.80 3.80
CA GLN A 30 9.32 -0.72 5.26
C GLN A 30 7.94 -0.42 5.85
N TYR A 31 6.96 -0.03 5.05
CA TYR A 31 5.63 0.35 5.53
C TYR A 31 4.97 -0.73 6.40
N ARG A 32 5.17 -2.00 6.09
CA ARG A 32 4.62 -3.12 6.88
C ARG A 32 5.12 -3.16 8.33
N GLN A 33 6.23 -2.51 8.65
CA GLN A 33 6.73 -2.42 10.03
C GLN A 33 5.83 -1.53 10.90
N LEU A 34 5.01 -0.67 10.27
CA LEU A 34 4.04 0.19 10.96
C LEU A 34 2.75 -0.53 11.36
N PHE A 35 2.55 -1.79 10.96
CA PHE A 35 1.31 -2.54 11.27
C PHE A 35 1.20 -3.11 12.67
N GLY A 36 2.17 -2.91 13.54
CA GLY A 36 2.10 -3.34 14.95
C GLY A 36 0.78 -2.94 15.61
N PRO A 37 0.43 -1.65 15.64
CA PRO A 37 -0.82 -1.17 16.22
C PRO A 37 -2.08 -1.79 15.61
N CYS A 38 -2.12 -1.97 14.29
CA CYS A 38 -3.27 -2.60 13.64
C CYS A 38 -3.48 -4.05 14.08
N ARG A 39 -2.38 -4.80 14.26
CA ARG A 39 -2.44 -6.17 14.79
C ARG A 39 -2.91 -6.21 16.22
N GLU A 40 -2.45 -5.27 17.05
CA GLU A 40 -2.91 -5.13 18.44
C GLU A 40 -4.42 -4.88 18.50
N MET A 41 -4.96 -3.97 17.67
CA MET A 41 -6.40 -3.71 17.57
C MET A 41 -7.19 -4.99 17.23
N VAL A 42 -6.70 -5.77 16.26
CA VAL A 42 -7.34 -7.05 15.88
C VAL A 42 -7.30 -8.05 17.03
N LEU A 43 -6.18 -8.17 17.74
CA LEU A 43 -6.03 -9.06 18.88
C LEU A 43 -6.94 -8.66 20.07
N LEU A 44 -7.19 -7.36 20.24
CA LEU A 44 -8.15 -6.83 21.23
C LEU A 44 -9.61 -7.03 20.79
N GLY A 45 -9.86 -7.53 19.59
CA GLY A 45 -11.21 -7.75 19.07
C GLY A 45 -11.91 -6.45 18.63
N LEU A 46 -11.17 -5.37 18.40
CA LEU A 46 -11.76 -4.13 17.92
C LEU A 46 -12.30 -4.32 16.49
N THR A 47 -13.49 -3.78 16.26
CA THR A 47 -14.15 -3.78 14.94
C THR A 47 -14.01 -2.43 14.22
N THR A 48 -13.41 -1.46 14.90
CA THR A 48 -13.15 -0.10 14.42
C THR A 48 -11.71 0.29 14.74
N TRP A 49 -11.31 1.49 14.34
CA TRP A 49 -9.95 1.99 14.51
C TRP A 49 -9.83 2.80 15.80
N ALA A 50 -8.97 2.39 16.70
CA ALA A 50 -8.66 3.14 17.90
C ALA A 50 -7.87 4.43 17.59
N GLU A 51 -8.02 5.46 18.42
CA GLU A 51 -7.29 6.72 18.30
C GLU A 51 -5.80 6.56 18.62
N GLN A 52 -5.50 5.79 19.64
CA GLN A 52 -4.15 5.59 20.21
C GLN A 52 -4.06 4.24 20.92
N PRO A 53 -2.87 3.80 21.34
CA PRO A 53 -2.73 2.62 22.19
C PRO A 53 -3.52 2.77 23.50
N GLU A 54 -3.91 1.63 24.10
CA GLU A 54 -4.58 1.63 25.39
C GLU A 54 -3.77 2.37 26.50
N PRO A 55 -4.45 3.12 27.39
CA PRO A 55 -5.89 3.42 27.37
C PRO A 55 -6.26 4.44 26.30
N THR A 56 -7.17 4.05 25.42
CA THR A 56 -7.64 4.94 24.34
C THR A 56 -8.83 5.79 24.79
N ARG A 57 -9.01 6.96 24.17
CA ARG A 57 -10.19 7.80 24.36
C ARG A 57 -11.33 7.41 23.43
N SER A 58 -11.03 6.76 22.31
CA SER A 58 -11.99 6.39 21.31
C SER A 58 -11.51 5.16 20.53
N ASP A 59 -12.40 4.16 20.44
CA ASP A 59 -12.22 2.99 19.58
C ASP A 59 -12.82 3.18 18.19
N SER A 60 -13.35 4.35 17.89
CA SER A 60 -13.97 4.68 16.60
C SER A 60 -13.39 5.99 16.04
N HIS A 61 -12.12 5.93 15.60
CA HIS A 61 -11.35 7.09 15.21
C HIS A 61 -10.91 7.00 13.75
N ALA A 62 -11.67 7.63 12.86
CA ALA A 62 -11.50 7.53 11.41
C ALA A 62 -10.10 7.89 10.91
N TRP A 63 -9.37 8.77 11.60
CA TRP A 63 -8.03 9.19 11.20
C TRP A 63 -7.00 8.06 11.31
N SER A 64 -7.28 7.04 12.09
CA SER A 64 -6.43 5.86 12.22
C SER A 64 -6.67 4.83 11.10
N ALA A 65 -7.67 5.05 10.24
CA ALA A 65 -8.06 4.12 9.18
C ALA A 65 -7.22 4.25 7.88
N HIS A 66 -6.17 5.08 7.88
CA HIS A 66 -5.28 5.25 6.73
C HIS A 66 -4.70 3.94 6.16
N PRO A 67 -4.49 2.85 6.95
CA PRO A 67 -3.98 1.60 6.39
C PRO A 67 -4.88 1.00 5.32
N ASN A 68 -6.19 1.25 5.35
CA ASN A 68 -7.12 0.78 4.31
C ASN A 68 -6.75 1.36 2.92
N TYR A 69 -6.34 2.63 2.89
CA TYR A 69 -5.85 3.27 1.67
C TYR A 69 -4.41 2.87 1.35
N ASP A 70 -3.55 2.85 2.36
CA ASP A 70 -2.11 2.64 2.16
C ASP A 70 -1.76 1.24 1.68
N LEU A 71 -2.53 0.23 2.07
CA LEU A 71 -2.39 -1.13 1.55
C LEU A 71 -2.57 -1.16 0.03
N LEU A 72 -3.51 -0.40 -0.50
CA LEU A 72 -3.77 -0.30 -1.93
C LEU A 72 -2.76 0.61 -2.63
N ALA A 73 -2.47 1.77 -2.03
CA ALA A 73 -1.68 2.81 -2.66
C ALA A 73 -0.16 2.61 -2.53
N ILE A 74 0.32 1.98 -1.44
CA ILE A 74 1.75 1.76 -1.20
C ILE A 74 2.09 0.28 -1.41
N VAL A 75 1.44 -0.64 -0.68
CA VAL A 75 1.84 -2.05 -0.74
C VAL A 75 1.52 -2.64 -2.11
N ALA A 76 0.29 -2.49 -2.60
CA ALA A 76 -0.06 -2.89 -3.95
C ALA A 76 0.42 -1.88 -5.00
N GLY A 77 0.66 -0.63 -4.59
CA GLY A 77 1.22 0.43 -5.41
C GLY A 77 0.28 1.00 -6.47
N ILE A 78 -1.02 0.73 -6.39
CA ILE A 78 -1.99 1.15 -7.41
C ILE A 78 -2.55 2.51 -7.06
N ARG A 79 -2.27 3.51 -7.90
CA ARG A 79 -2.69 4.91 -7.68
C ARG A 79 -3.13 5.56 -8.98
N PRO A 80 -4.01 6.59 -8.93
CA PRO A 80 -4.25 7.44 -10.09
C PRO A 80 -2.97 8.18 -10.46
N ARG A 81 -2.60 8.15 -11.75
CA ARG A 81 -1.57 9.03 -12.30
C ARG A 81 -2.16 10.35 -12.77
N THR A 82 -3.38 10.29 -13.29
CA THR A 82 -4.15 11.46 -13.70
C THR A 82 -5.48 11.49 -12.99
N ALA A 83 -6.10 12.67 -12.92
CA ALA A 83 -7.41 12.84 -12.31
C ALA A 83 -8.44 11.85 -12.87
N GLY A 84 -9.34 11.36 -12.02
CA GLY A 84 -10.39 10.42 -12.37
C GLY A 84 -9.88 9.03 -12.76
N PHE A 85 -8.65 8.63 -12.43
CA PHE A 85 -8.06 7.34 -12.82
C PHE A 85 -8.06 7.10 -14.35
N ALA A 86 -7.98 8.15 -15.16
CA ALA A 86 -7.87 7.99 -16.61
C ALA A 86 -6.59 7.22 -16.99
N THR A 87 -5.52 7.45 -16.24
CA THR A 87 -4.31 6.61 -16.26
C THR A 87 -3.90 6.22 -14.84
N VAL A 88 -3.25 5.07 -14.70
CA VAL A 88 -2.80 4.54 -13.40
C VAL A 88 -1.28 4.42 -13.36
N ILE A 89 -0.74 4.52 -12.15
CA ILE A 89 0.62 4.10 -11.85
C ILE A 89 0.56 2.88 -10.93
N VAL A 90 1.37 1.88 -11.24
CA VAL A 90 1.53 0.68 -10.44
C VAL A 90 2.97 0.62 -9.97
N ALA A 91 3.20 0.82 -8.68
CA ALA A 91 4.54 0.86 -8.07
C ALA A 91 4.52 0.10 -6.74
N PRO A 92 4.44 -1.23 -6.74
CA PRO A 92 4.24 -2.02 -5.54
C PRO A 92 5.48 -2.02 -4.64
N HIS A 93 5.23 -2.05 -3.32
CA HIS A 93 6.22 -2.24 -2.27
C HIS A 93 5.89 -3.50 -1.48
N LEU A 94 6.24 -4.65 -2.04
CA LEU A 94 5.84 -5.96 -1.50
C LEU A 94 6.57 -6.32 -0.19
N GLY A 95 7.79 -5.81 0.01
CA GLY A 95 8.61 -6.17 1.15
C GLY A 95 8.82 -7.68 1.21
N SER A 96 8.44 -8.31 2.33
CA SER A 96 8.56 -9.76 2.53
C SER A 96 7.32 -10.56 2.14
N LEU A 97 6.34 -9.96 1.43
CA LEU A 97 5.16 -10.69 0.95
C LEU A 97 5.57 -11.66 -0.16
N LYS A 98 5.13 -12.91 -0.03
CA LYS A 98 5.34 -13.93 -1.05
C LYS A 98 4.24 -13.93 -2.11
N HIS A 99 3.07 -13.45 -1.75
CA HIS A 99 1.93 -13.33 -2.63
C HIS A 99 1.08 -12.13 -2.23
N LEU A 100 0.54 -11.42 -3.19
CA LEU A 100 -0.45 -10.37 -3.02
C LEU A 100 -1.44 -10.43 -4.18
N SER A 101 -2.72 -10.49 -3.87
CA SER A 101 -3.82 -10.29 -4.81
C SER A 101 -4.65 -9.10 -4.36
N VAL A 102 -4.97 -8.20 -5.27
CA VAL A 102 -5.62 -6.92 -4.97
C VAL A 102 -6.53 -6.49 -6.11
N ALA A 103 -7.64 -5.84 -5.74
CA ALA A 103 -8.54 -5.17 -6.68
C ALA A 103 -8.83 -3.75 -6.18
N VAL A 104 -8.56 -2.76 -7.00
CA VAL A 104 -8.73 -1.33 -6.69
C VAL A 104 -9.84 -0.77 -7.58
N PRO A 105 -10.89 -0.16 -6.99
CA PRO A 105 -11.95 0.49 -7.76
C PRO A 105 -11.41 1.62 -8.64
N ASN A 106 -11.87 1.63 -9.88
CA ASN A 106 -11.62 2.67 -10.86
C ASN A 106 -12.99 3.07 -11.46
N PRO A 107 -13.24 4.30 -11.83
CA PRO A 107 -14.52 4.72 -12.44
C PRO A 107 -14.94 3.90 -13.68
N LYS A 108 -13.99 3.25 -14.35
CA LYS A 108 -14.24 2.40 -15.52
C LYS A 108 -14.26 0.90 -15.22
N GLY A 109 -14.14 0.48 -13.96
CA GLY A 109 -14.10 -0.92 -13.56
C GLY A 109 -13.09 -1.19 -12.45
N MET A 110 -12.56 -2.40 -12.37
CA MET A 110 -11.56 -2.77 -11.38
C MET A 110 -10.16 -2.78 -12.01
N THR A 111 -9.20 -2.17 -11.33
CA THR A 111 -7.78 -2.40 -11.58
C THR A 111 -7.32 -3.50 -10.66
N GLU A 112 -6.89 -4.62 -11.22
CA GLU A 112 -6.49 -5.80 -10.46
C GLU A 112 -5.01 -6.06 -10.63
N ALA A 113 -4.37 -6.57 -9.57
CA ALA A 113 -2.99 -7.04 -9.66
C ALA A 113 -2.79 -8.27 -8.78
N GLU A 114 -1.95 -9.17 -9.29
CA GLU A 114 -1.48 -10.36 -8.58
C GLU A 114 0.04 -10.45 -8.71
N TYR A 115 0.70 -10.61 -7.59
CA TYR A 115 2.15 -10.71 -7.49
C TYR A 115 2.53 -11.99 -6.76
N THR A 116 3.49 -12.75 -7.30
CA THR A 116 4.05 -13.93 -6.65
C THR A 116 5.55 -13.81 -6.47
N VAL A 117 6.11 -14.56 -5.53
CA VAL A 117 7.55 -14.58 -5.26
C VAL A 117 8.34 -15.18 -6.44
N GLU A 118 7.73 -16.08 -7.23
CA GLU A 118 8.38 -16.69 -8.41
C GLU A 118 8.56 -15.69 -9.57
N GLY A 119 8.17 -14.44 -9.41
CA GLY A 119 8.36 -13.41 -10.41
C GLY A 119 7.16 -13.17 -11.33
N SER A 120 6.08 -13.93 -11.19
CA SER A 120 4.85 -13.69 -11.95
C SER A 120 4.15 -12.41 -11.44
N ARG A 121 3.78 -11.57 -12.38
CA ARG A 121 3.04 -10.32 -12.17
C ARG A 121 1.91 -10.29 -13.17
N VAL A 122 0.69 -10.30 -12.69
CA VAL A 122 -0.49 -10.20 -13.53
C VAL A 122 -1.20 -8.90 -13.18
N ILE A 123 -1.35 -8.01 -14.15
CA ILE A 123 -2.04 -6.74 -13.98
C ILE A 123 -3.17 -6.68 -14.99
N THR A 124 -4.37 -6.35 -14.52
CA THR A 124 -5.56 -6.17 -15.35
C THR A 124 -6.06 -4.74 -15.21
N LEU A 125 -6.10 -4.03 -16.31
CA LEU A 125 -6.68 -2.69 -16.38
C LEU A 125 -8.06 -2.74 -17.05
N PRO A 126 -9.03 -1.95 -16.57
CA PRO A 126 -10.34 -1.85 -17.23
C PRO A 126 -10.21 -1.23 -18.62
N ALA A 127 -11.23 -1.43 -19.45
CA ALA A 127 -11.27 -0.88 -20.80
C ALA A 127 -11.13 0.65 -20.80
N GLY A 128 -10.30 1.17 -21.69
CA GLY A 128 -10.00 2.59 -21.82
C GLY A 128 -9.17 3.16 -20.66
N VAL A 129 -8.49 2.33 -19.89
CA VAL A 129 -7.49 2.72 -18.88
C VAL A 129 -6.13 2.22 -19.34
N SER A 130 -5.15 3.11 -19.33
CA SER A 130 -3.74 2.78 -19.53
C SER A 130 -2.94 3.13 -18.27
N GLY A 131 -1.67 2.73 -18.22
CA GLY A 131 -0.85 3.03 -17.06
C GLY A 131 0.61 2.70 -17.25
N GLU A 132 1.33 2.76 -16.15
CA GLU A 132 2.75 2.41 -16.08
C GLU A 132 3.01 1.56 -14.85
N LEU A 133 3.83 0.52 -15.03
CA LEU A 133 4.43 -0.24 -13.93
C LEU A 133 5.84 0.26 -13.70
N LEU A 134 6.12 0.71 -12.49
CA LEU A 134 7.47 1.02 -12.01
C LEU A 134 8.02 -0.20 -11.28
N TRP A 135 9.09 -0.77 -11.81
CA TRP A 135 9.69 -1.99 -11.27
C TRP A 135 11.21 -1.97 -11.37
N ASN A 136 11.90 -2.00 -10.24
CA ASN A 136 13.38 -1.99 -10.18
C ASN A 136 14.02 -0.90 -11.06
N GLY A 137 13.50 0.34 -10.95
CA GLY A 137 13.99 1.48 -11.70
C GLY A 137 13.61 1.50 -13.18
N LYS A 138 12.85 0.52 -13.65
CA LYS A 138 12.32 0.47 -15.02
C LYS A 138 10.87 0.90 -15.04
N THR A 139 10.45 1.51 -16.15
CA THR A 139 9.06 1.86 -16.42
C THR A 139 8.58 1.00 -17.58
N LEU A 140 7.48 0.28 -17.36
CA LEU A 140 6.82 -0.56 -18.35
C LEU A 140 5.42 0.00 -18.62
N SER A 141 5.07 0.18 -19.89
CA SER A 141 3.73 0.61 -20.27
C SER A 141 2.71 -0.49 -20.03
N LEU A 142 1.58 -0.12 -19.44
CA LEU A 142 0.42 -0.98 -19.23
C LEU A 142 -0.73 -0.52 -20.12
N HIS A 143 -1.37 -1.49 -20.76
CA HIS A 143 -2.52 -1.28 -21.64
C HIS A 143 -3.79 -1.85 -20.99
N GLU A 144 -4.94 -1.51 -21.51
CA GLU A 144 -6.19 -2.16 -21.08
C GLU A 144 -6.10 -3.69 -21.23
N ARG A 145 -6.85 -4.45 -20.40
CA ARG A 145 -6.89 -5.91 -20.33
C ARG A 145 -5.80 -6.51 -19.44
N LYS A 146 -5.85 -7.83 -19.33
CA LYS A 146 -4.94 -8.65 -18.53
C LYS A 146 -3.56 -8.74 -19.19
N GLN A 147 -2.52 -8.44 -18.43
CA GLN A 147 -1.14 -8.52 -18.85
C GLN A 147 -0.35 -9.37 -17.87
N GLY A 148 0.28 -10.43 -18.37
CA GLY A 148 1.23 -11.25 -17.60
C GLY A 148 2.65 -10.78 -17.84
N LEU A 149 3.38 -10.50 -16.77
CA LEU A 149 4.76 -10.03 -16.80
C LEU A 149 5.64 -10.95 -15.95
N GLN A 150 6.74 -11.42 -16.52
CA GLN A 150 7.79 -12.11 -15.78
C GLN A 150 8.89 -11.11 -15.45
N LEU A 151 9.02 -10.76 -14.18
CA LEU A 151 9.96 -9.75 -13.72
C LEU A 151 10.79 -10.30 -12.56
N PRO A 152 12.07 -9.93 -12.44
CA PRO A 152 12.89 -10.35 -11.31
C PRO A 152 12.30 -9.84 -9.98
N LEU A 153 12.66 -10.48 -8.88
CA LEU A 153 12.31 -10.03 -7.53
C LEU A 153 12.82 -8.59 -7.28
N GLN A 154 12.11 -7.87 -6.39
CA GLN A 154 12.56 -6.56 -5.89
C GLN A 154 13.66 -6.75 -4.85
#